data_41fe0a03dd6c713f795f883bfab75e7d
#
_entry.id   41fe0a03dd6c713f795f883bfab75e7d
#
_cell.length_a   1.000
_cell.length_b   1.000
_cell.length_c   1.000
_cell.angle_alpha   90.00
_cell.angle_beta   90.00
_cell.angle_gamma   90.00
#
_symmetry.space_group_name_H-M   'P 1'
#
loop_
_entity.id
_entity.type
_entity.pdbx_description
1 polymer ?
#
loop_
_entity_poly.entity_id
_entity_poly.type
_entity_poly.pdbx_seq_one_letter_code
_entity_poly.pdbx_strand_id
1 'polypeptide(L)'
;MATLLQEILTNNHEFLVNNKCTKEISKYPQKKFALLTCMDTRLVELINKALGIHRGDAKIIQNAGTSLIGEMGETVKSLLLTIYVFDIKEIFIVGHYDCGVALTSSKDILHNMRSRGVSEQQLKLIEKDFQVWLDPYTDPAKNVLTVIKKLKANPFIPNDIPIHGLIIDPHTGKLDLLEDGYKEI
;
A
#
# COMPACT_ATOMS: atom_id res chain seq x y z
N MET A 1 -26.89 -1.62 -22.36
CA MET A 1 -25.57 -2.13 -21.88
C MET A 1 -25.69 -2.37 -20.38
N ALA A 2 -25.15 -3.45 -19.86
CA ALA A 2 -25.08 -3.68 -18.41
C ALA A 2 -24.15 -2.60 -17.79
N THR A 3 -24.49 -2.17 -16.57
CA THR A 3 -23.61 -1.28 -15.80
C THR A 3 -22.47 -2.07 -15.20
N LEU A 4 -21.34 -1.42 -14.87
CA LEU A 4 -20.21 -2.08 -14.18
C LEU A 4 -20.65 -2.77 -12.87
N LEU A 5 -21.59 -2.16 -12.14
CA LEU A 5 -22.18 -2.79 -10.94
C LEU A 5 -22.86 -4.12 -11.26
N GLN A 6 -23.67 -4.16 -12.33
CA GLN A 6 -24.34 -5.40 -12.76
C GLN A 6 -23.33 -6.49 -13.18
N GLU A 7 -22.27 -6.10 -13.89
CA GLU A 7 -21.17 -7.01 -14.26
C GLU A 7 -20.49 -7.60 -13.00
N ILE A 8 -20.12 -6.77 -12.03
CA ILE A 8 -19.50 -7.22 -10.77
C ILE A 8 -20.41 -8.20 -10.02
N LEU A 9 -21.72 -7.91 -9.91
CA LEU A 9 -22.64 -8.78 -9.22
C LEU A 9 -22.85 -10.13 -9.96
N THR A 10 -22.86 -10.11 -11.29
CA THR A 10 -22.91 -11.32 -12.12
C THR A 10 -21.67 -12.18 -11.90
N ASN A 11 -20.46 -11.59 -11.99
CA ASN A 11 -19.20 -12.27 -11.75
C ASN A 11 -19.13 -12.87 -10.34
N ASN A 12 -19.65 -12.16 -9.34
CA ASN A 12 -19.71 -12.70 -7.97
C ASN A 12 -20.66 -13.90 -7.87
N HIS A 13 -21.82 -13.85 -8.51
CA HIS A 13 -22.75 -14.97 -8.53
C HIS A 13 -22.11 -16.21 -9.20
N GLU A 14 -21.48 -16.04 -10.36
CA GLU A 14 -20.76 -17.12 -11.06
C GLU A 14 -19.62 -17.68 -10.21
N PHE A 15 -18.86 -16.83 -9.53
CA PHE A 15 -17.83 -17.25 -8.60
C PHE A 15 -18.39 -18.15 -7.49
N LEU A 16 -19.51 -17.78 -6.88
CA LEU A 16 -20.14 -18.57 -5.81
C LEU A 16 -20.68 -19.92 -6.32
N VAL A 17 -21.21 -19.96 -7.53
CA VAL A 17 -21.71 -21.23 -8.15
C VAL A 17 -20.56 -22.17 -8.47
N ASN A 18 -19.45 -21.63 -9.00
CA ASN A 18 -18.33 -22.43 -9.51
C ASN A 18 -17.26 -22.73 -8.45
N ASN A 19 -17.14 -21.90 -7.42
CA ASN A 19 -16.15 -22.04 -6.36
C ASN A 19 -16.82 -22.36 -5.04
N LYS A 20 -16.80 -23.63 -4.65
CA LYS A 20 -17.13 -24.02 -3.29
C LYS A 20 -15.98 -23.64 -2.35
N CYS A 21 -15.85 -22.34 -2.06
CA CYS A 21 -14.85 -21.84 -1.13
C CYS A 21 -15.29 -22.18 0.31
N THR A 22 -15.16 -23.46 0.67
CA THR A 22 -15.62 -24.00 1.97
C THR A 22 -14.52 -23.99 3.03
N LYS A 23 -13.27 -23.64 2.67
CA LYS A 23 -12.18 -23.64 3.63
C LYS A 23 -12.27 -22.39 4.53
N GLU A 24 -12.52 -22.62 5.80
CA GLU A 24 -12.46 -21.59 6.82
C GLU A 24 -11.00 -21.10 6.96
N ILE A 25 -10.79 -19.78 6.87
CA ILE A 25 -9.47 -19.16 7.00
C ILE A 25 -9.50 -18.23 8.20
N SER A 26 -8.50 -18.36 9.06
CA SER A 26 -8.33 -17.51 10.23
C SER A 26 -8.17 -16.03 9.83
N LYS A 27 -8.70 -15.14 10.66
CA LYS A 27 -8.42 -13.70 10.57
C LYS A 27 -6.98 -13.34 11.01
N TYR A 28 -6.29 -14.23 11.70
CA TYR A 28 -4.89 -14.08 12.07
C TYR A 28 -3.99 -14.59 10.93
N PRO A 29 -3.00 -13.80 10.47
CA PRO A 29 -2.15 -14.19 9.37
C PRO A 29 -1.21 -15.33 9.76
N GLN A 30 -1.08 -16.33 8.88
CA GLN A 30 -0.27 -17.52 9.17
C GLN A 30 1.23 -17.21 9.19
N LYS A 31 1.70 -16.34 8.28
CA LYS A 31 3.12 -15.95 8.19
C LYS A 31 3.48 -14.75 9.08
N LYS A 32 2.52 -14.21 9.83
CA LYS A 32 2.70 -13.13 10.82
C LYS A 32 3.45 -11.90 10.31
N PHE A 33 3.23 -11.51 9.06
CA PHE A 33 3.78 -10.28 8.53
C PHE A 33 2.70 -9.34 7.97
N ALA A 34 3.03 -8.05 7.92
CA ALA A 34 2.26 -7.03 7.22
C ALA A 34 3.01 -6.58 5.96
N LEU A 35 2.28 -6.41 4.88
CA LEU A 35 2.76 -5.84 3.62
C LEU A 35 2.11 -4.48 3.42
N LEU A 36 2.92 -3.43 3.24
CA LEU A 36 2.48 -2.14 2.72
C LEU A 36 2.97 -2.01 1.28
N THR A 37 2.04 -1.79 0.34
CA THR A 37 2.36 -1.67 -1.08
C THR A 37 1.47 -0.64 -1.80
N CYS A 38 1.76 -0.38 -3.07
CA CYS A 38 1.00 0.56 -3.89
C CYS A 38 -0.34 -0.04 -4.37
N MET A 39 -1.32 0.84 -4.61
CA MET A 39 -2.61 0.50 -5.21
C MET A 39 -2.56 0.41 -6.75
N ASP A 40 -1.39 0.43 -7.37
CA ASP A 40 -1.22 0.35 -8.82
C ASP A 40 -1.90 -0.89 -9.40
N THR A 41 -2.67 -0.71 -10.45
CA THR A 41 -3.47 -1.80 -11.06
C THR A 41 -2.63 -2.94 -11.58
N ARG A 42 -1.37 -2.70 -11.96
CA ARG A 42 -0.41 -3.72 -12.43
C ARG A 42 0.05 -4.66 -11.32
N LEU A 43 -0.12 -4.27 -10.04
CA LEU A 43 0.25 -5.08 -8.88
C LEU A 43 -0.86 -6.05 -8.44
N VAL A 44 -2.08 -5.89 -8.95
CA VAL A 44 -3.19 -6.81 -8.66
C VAL A 44 -2.78 -8.23 -9.08
N GLU A 45 -2.88 -9.18 -8.16
CA GLU A 45 -2.36 -10.54 -8.27
C GLU A 45 -0.83 -10.69 -8.42
N LEU A 46 -0.14 -9.79 -9.15
CA LEU A 46 1.31 -9.88 -9.38
C LEU A 46 2.08 -9.90 -8.06
N ILE A 47 1.78 -8.96 -7.16
CA ILE A 47 2.48 -8.85 -5.87
C ILE A 47 2.34 -10.13 -5.04
N ASN A 48 1.15 -10.70 -5.00
CA ASN A 48 0.91 -11.93 -4.24
C ASN A 48 1.68 -13.12 -4.83
N LYS A 49 1.69 -13.25 -6.16
CA LYS A 49 2.42 -14.32 -6.88
C LYS A 49 3.93 -14.17 -6.71
N ALA A 50 4.46 -12.95 -6.88
CA ALA A 50 5.89 -12.67 -6.79
C ALA A 50 6.46 -12.90 -5.37
N LEU A 51 5.66 -12.60 -4.33
CA LEU A 51 6.04 -12.81 -2.93
C LEU A 51 5.66 -14.18 -2.37
N GLY A 52 5.00 -15.03 -3.15
CA GLY A 52 4.49 -16.33 -2.68
C GLY A 52 3.48 -16.21 -1.54
N ILE A 53 2.61 -15.19 -1.61
CA ILE A 53 1.57 -14.92 -0.62
C ILE A 53 0.27 -15.57 -1.06
N HIS A 54 -0.32 -16.37 -0.17
CA HIS A 54 -1.64 -16.96 -0.36
C HIS A 54 -2.67 -16.34 0.57
N ARG A 55 -3.94 -16.62 0.28
CA ARG A 55 -5.05 -16.17 1.11
C ARG A 55 -4.90 -16.68 2.55
N GLY A 56 -4.82 -15.74 3.52
CA GLY A 56 -4.62 -16.03 4.95
C GLY A 56 -3.17 -15.91 5.43
N ASP A 57 -2.19 -15.68 4.56
CA ASP A 57 -0.78 -15.62 4.93
C ASP A 57 -0.39 -14.31 5.64
N ALA A 58 -0.87 -13.17 5.15
CA ALA A 58 -0.40 -11.84 5.53
C ALA A 58 -1.54 -10.83 5.70
N LYS A 59 -1.24 -9.72 6.36
CA LYS A 59 -2.06 -8.50 6.33
C LYS A 59 -1.53 -7.58 5.24
N ILE A 60 -2.38 -7.22 4.27
CA ILE A 60 -1.98 -6.38 3.14
C ILE A 60 -2.65 -5.02 3.27
N ILE A 61 -1.86 -3.96 3.23
CA ILE A 61 -2.27 -2.55 3.23
C ILE A 61 -1.85 -1.96 1.89
N GLN A 62 -2.78 -1.36 1.16
CA GLN A 62 -2.51 -0.72 -0.13
C GLN A 62 -2.93 0.73 -0.09
N ASN A 63 -2.05 1.61 -0.60
CA ASN A 63 -2.35 3.03 -0.76
C ASN A 63 -1.61 3.63 -1.96
N ALA A 64 -1.88 4.88 -2.28
CA ALA A 64 -1.19 5.56 -3.37
C ALA A 64 0.30 5.74 -3.03
N GLY A 65 1.17 5.13 -3.86
CA GLY A 65 2.62 5.28 -3.81
C GLY A 65 3.31 4.58 -2.63
N THR A 66 2.68 3.65 -1.91
CA THR A 66 3.30 3.03 -0.72
C THR A 66 3.71 4.12 0.30
N SER A 67 2.82 5.08 0.56
CA SER A 67 3.16 6.32 1.27
C SER A 67 2.78 6.28 2.74
N LEU A 68 3.52 7.05 3.56
CA LEU A 68 3.16 7.41 4.93
C LEU A 68 2.99 8.92 5.05
N ILE A 69 1.77 9.35 5.37
CA ILE A 69 1.44 10.76 5.58
C ILE A 69 1.06 10.95 7.06
N GLY A 70 1.78 11.85 7.73
CA GLY A 70 1.59 12.10 9.16
C GLY A 70 2.06 10.95 10.06
N GLU A 71 2.33 11.26 11.32
CA GLU A 71 2.83 10.29 12.31
C GLU A 71 1.77 9.27 12.74
N MET A 72 0.50 9.64 12.65
CA MET A 72 -0.66 8.82 13.02
C MET A 72 -1.71 8.79 11.90
N GLY A 73 -1.27 8.80 10.63
CA GLY A 73 -2.15 8.63 9.48
C GLY A 73 -2.78 7.24 9.42
N GLU A 74 -3.76 7.05 8.54
CA GLU A 74 -4.54 5.80 8.46
C GLU A 74 -3.67 4.56 8.18
N THR A 75 -2.59 4.72 7.41
CA THR A 75 -1.64 3.63 7.15
C THR A 75 -0.90 3.21 8.41
N VAL A 76 -0.44 4.19 9.23
CA VAL A 76 0.22 3.90 10.51
C VAL A 76 -0.76 3.22 11.47
N LYS A 77 -1.98 3.73 11.62
CA LYS A 77 -3.02 3.11 12.46
C LYS A 77 -3.31 1.67 12.04
N SER A 78 -3.36 1.42 10.72
CA SER A 78 -3.53 0.07 10.19
C SER A 78 -2.36 -0.84 10.56
N LEU A 79 -1.11 -0.37 10.45
CA LEU A 79 0.07 -1.13 10.87
C LEU A 79 0.06 -1.41 12.37
N LEU A 80 -0.24 -0.41 13.21
CA LEU A 80 -0.35 -0.60 14.67
C LEU A 80 -1.40 -1.65 15.02
N LEU A 81 -2.56 -1.62 14.35
CA LEU A 81 -3.59 -2.66 14.53
C LEU A 81 -3.05 -4.04 14.16
N THR A 82 -2.27 -4.16 13.07
CA THR A 82 -1.71 -5.45 12.67
C THR A 82 -0.69 -5.97 13.69
N ILE A 83 0.11 -5.10 14.26
CA ILE A 83 1.12 -5.44 15.29
C ILE A 83 0.42 -5.89 16.58
N TYR A 84 -0.40 -5.02 17.15
CA TYR A 84 -0.90 -5.20 18.53
C TYR A 84 -2.12 -6.12 18.64
N VAL A 85 -2.91 -6.27 17.56
CA VAL A 85 -4.11 -7.12 17.57
C VAL A 85 -3.91 -8.43 16.82
N PHE A 86 -3.15 -8.41 15.72
CA PHE A 86 -2.96 -9.58 14.87
C PHE A 86 -1.59 -10.26 15.02
N ASP A 87 -0.79 -9.82 16.00
CA ASP A 87 0.51 -10.42 16.36
C ASP A 87 1.49 -10.51 15.18
N ILE A 88 1.56 -9.44 14.38
CA ILE A 88 2.54 -9.31 13.30
C ILE A 88 3.95 -9.21 13.90
N LYS A 89 4.91 -9.91 13.28
CA LYS A 89 6.31 -9.97 13.70
C LYS A 89 7.27 -9.30 12.72
N GLU A 90 6.82 -9.04 11.48
CA GLU A 90 7.63 -8.44 10.41
C GLU A 90 6.80 -7.50 9.54
N ILE A 91 7.42 -6.48 9.00
CA ILE A 91 6.79 -5.53 8.07
C ILE A 91 7.61 -5.49 6.77
N PHE A 92 6.92 -5.64 5.64
CA PHE A 92 7.49 -5.47 4.31
C PHE A 92 6.91 -4.22 3.66
N ILE A 93 7.79 -3.32 3.23
CA ILE A 93 7.44 -2.13 2.45
C ILE A 93 7.85 -2.39 1.02
N VAL A 94 6.88 -2.56 0.12
CA VAL A 94 7.14 -2.92 -1.27
C VAL A 94 6.63 -1.83 -2.20
N GLY A 95 7.55 -0.99 -2.67
CA GLY A 95 7.30 -0.04 -3.76
C GLY A 95 7.39 -0.71 -5.12
N HIS A 96 7.14 0.03 -6.19
CA HIS A 96 7.31 -0.48 -7.56
C HIS A 96 7.93 0.57 -8.47
N TYR A 97 8.67 0.12 -9.48
CA TYR A 97 9.19 0.99 -10.53
C TYR A 97 8.04 1.62 -11.34
N ASP A 98 8.30 2.75 -11.96
CA ASP A 98 7.32 3.47 -12.80
C ASP A 98 6.00 3.76 -12.07
N CYS A 99 6.09 4.21 -10.81
CA CYS A 99 4.91 4.55 -10.01
C CYS A 99 4.28 5.86 -10.49
N GLY A 100 2.97 5.83 -10.80
CA GLY A 100 2.24 7.01 -11.25
C GLY A 100 2.24 8.18 -10.25
N VAL A 101 2.41 7.91 -8.95
CA VAL A 101 2.54 8.97 -7.93
C VAL A 101 3.82 9.78 -8.13
N ALA A 102 4.92 9.13 -8.54
CA ALA A 102 6.19 9.83 -8.83
C ALA A 102 6.13 10.77 -10.04
N LEU A 103 5.11 10.60 -10.87
CA LEU A 103 4.86 11.42 -12.07
C LEU A 103 3.76 12.48 -11.85
N THR A 104 3.21 12.58 -10.63
CA THR A 104 2.08 13.46 -10.31
C THR A 104 2.52 14.52 -9.31
N SER A 105 2.36 15.80 -9.66
CA SER A 105 2.59 16.93 -8.75
C SER A 105 1.31 17.37 -8.03
N SER A 106 1.47 18.12 -6.93
CA SER A 106 0.35 18.80 -6.27
C SER A 106 -0.41 19.73 -7.22
N LYS A 107 0.31 20.38 -8.15
CA LYS A 107 -0.30 21.27 -9.16
C LYS A 107 -1.21 20.51 -10.12
N ASP A 108 -0.82 19.30 -10.54
CA ASP A 108 -1.60 18.51 -11.50
C ASP A 108 -2.93 18.07 -10.87
N ILE A 109 -2.92 17.57 -9.65
CA ILE A 109 -4.15 17.15 -8.98
C ILE A 109 -5.07 18.33 -8.70
N LEU A 110 -4.54 19.47 -8.23
CA LEU A 110 -5.34 20.67 -7.98
C LEU A 110 -5.93 21.24 -9.28
N HIS A 111 -5.19 21.21 -10.39
CA HIS A 111 -5.68 21.57 -11.70
C HIS A 111 -6.85 20.67 -12.13
N ASN A 112 -6.69 19.37 -12.01
CA ASN A 112 -7.73 18.40 -12.35
C ASN A 112 -8.98 18.54 -11.48
N MET A 113 -8.83 18.81 -10.18
CA MET A 113 -9.94 19.07 -9.27
C MET A 113 -10.69 20.35 -9.67
N ARG A 114 -9.97 21.42 -10.01
CA ARG A 114 -10.54 22.69 -10.52
C ARG A 114 -11.35 22.45 -11.78
N SER A 115 -10.84 21.69 -12.73
CA SER A 115 -11.53 21.38 -13.99
C SER A 115 -12.82 20.56 -13.78
N ARG A 116 -12.95 19.89 -12.63
CA ARG A 116 -14.15 19.15 -12.21
C ARG A 116 -15.09 19.97 -11.32
N GLY A 117 -14.83 21.27 -11.15
CA GLY A 117 -15.74 22.19 -10.44
C GLY A 117 -15.46 22.37 -8.95
N VAL A 118 -14.33 21.89 -8.42
CA VAL A 118 -13.92 22.19 -7.04
C VAL A 118 -13.52 23.67 -6.96
N SER A 119 -14.11 24.42 -6.04
CA SER A 119 -13.87 25.86 -5.90
C SER A 119 -12.47 26.18 -5.39
N GLU A 120 -11.95 27.37 -5.73
CA GLU A 120 -10.67 27.85 -5.24
C GLU A 120 -10.58 27.89 -3.70
N GLN A 121 -11.69 28.20 -3.04
CA GLN A 121 -11.77 28.20 -1.58
C GLN A 121 -11.52 26.79 -1.00
N GLN A 122 -12.13 25.78 -1.61
CA GLN A 122 -11.94 24.38 -1.20
C GLN A 122 -10.52 23.89 -1.53
N LEU A 123 -9.96 24.24 -2.70
CA LEU A 123 -8.61 23.85 -3.09
C LEU A 123 -7.56 24.39 -2.12
N LYS A 124 -7.71 25.63 -1.66
CA LYS A 124 -6.79 26.23 -0.65
C LYS A 124 -6.75 25.47 0.66
N LEU A 125 -7.82 24.76 1.05
CA LEU A 125 -7.85 23.98 2.30
C LEU A 125 -6.96 22.75 2.25
N ILE A 126 -6.74 22.18 1.07
CA ILE A 126 -6.04 20.90 0.87
C ILE A 126 -4.71 21.03 0.12
N GLU A 127 -4.42 22.21 -0.43
CA GLU A 127 -3.23 22.45 -1.26
C GLU A 127 -1.94 22.04 -0.53
N LYS A 128 -1.78 22.46 0.72
CA LYS A 128 -0.60 22.15 1.51
C LYS A 128 -0.42 20.64 1.74
N ASP A 129 -1.50 19.92 1.95
CA ASP A 129 -1.45 18.47 2.18
C ASP A 129 -0.94 17.74 0.93
N PHE A 130 -1.41 18.14 -0.26
CA PHE A 130 -0.91 17.60 -1.52
C PHE A 130 0.55 17.99 -1.80
N GLN A 131 0.96 19.23 -1.51
CA GLN A 131 2.35 19.66 -1.66
C GLN A 131 3.30 18.84 -0.78
N VAL A 132 2.96 18.61 0.48
CA VAL A 132 3.79 17.83 1.42
C VAL A 132 3.86 16.35 1.02
N TRP A 133 2.83 15.83 0.37
CA TRP A 133 2.77 14.42 -0.02
C TRP A 133 3.39 14.16 -1.39
N LEU A 134 2.93 14.86 -2.43
CA LEU A 134 3.26 14.54 -3.83
C LEU A 134 4.59 15.14 -4.27
N ASP A 135 4.86 16.40 -3.96
CA ASP A 135 6.01 17.09 -4.52
C ASP A 135 7.37 16.51 -4.10
N PRO A 136 7.55 15.94 -2.88
CA PRO A 136 8.77 15.23 -2.53
C PRO A 136 8.89 13.83 -3.11
N TYR A 137 7.79 13.25 -3.64
CA TYR A 137 7.75 11.89 -4.14
C TYR A 137 8.24 11.83 -5.57
N THR A 138 9.55 11.76 -5.79
CA THR A 138 10.16 11.75 -7.12
C THR A 138 10.78 10.41 -7.52
N ASP A 139 10.97 9.51 -6.55
CA ASP A 139 11.65 8.22 -6.74
C ASP A 139 11.02 7.16 -5.82
N PRO A 140 10.39 6.11 -6.37
CA PRO A 140 9.75 5.06 -5.58
C PRO A 140 10.69 4.32 -4.63
N ALA A 141 11.96 4.06 -5.03
CA ALA A 141 12.91 3.37 -4.17
C ALA A 141 13.33 4.24 -2.97
N LYS A 142 13.58 5.53 -3.21
CA LYS A 142 13.84 6.49 -2.12
C LYS A 142 12.64 6.65 -1.20
N ASN A 143 11.42 6.60 -1.74
CA ASN A 143 10.22 6.65 -0.92
C ASN A 143 10.12 5.44 0.00
N VAL A 144 10.40 4.22 -0.46
CA VAL A 144 10.43 3.01 0.37
C VAL A 144 11.38 3.21 1.58
N LEU A 145 12.60 3.66 1.33
CA LEU A 145 13.57 3.94 2.41
C LEU A 145 13.10 5.04 3.36
N THR A 146 12.44 6.08 2.83
CA THR A 146 11.86 7.15 3.64
C THR A 146 10.73 6.64 4.54
N VAL A 147 9.89 5.76 4.02
CA VAL A 147 8.80 5.10 4.77
C VAL A 147 9.37 4.27 5.91
N ILE A 148 10.40 3.45 5.65
CA ILE A 148 11.08 2.66 6.67
C ILE A 148 11.65 3.55 7.76
N LYS A 149 12.36 4.61 7.40
CA LYS A 149 12.90 5.56 8.37
C LYS A 149 11.81 6.20 9.24
N LYS A 150 10.67 6.57 8.65
CA LYS A 150 9.53 7.12 9.39
C LYS A 150 8.92 6.09 10.35
N LEU A 151 8.80 4.82 9.94
CA LEU A 151 8.28 3.76 10.80
C LEU A 151 9.23 3.46 11.96
N LYS A 152 10.53 3.36 11.72
CA LYS A 152 11.54 3.14 12.76
C LYS A 152 11.60 4.31 13.77
N ALA A 153 11.33 5.52 13.33
CA ALA A 153 11.26 6.70 14.20
C ALA A 153 9.93 6.85 14.96
N ASN A 154 8.92 6.05 14.61
CA ASN A 154 7.60 6.16 15.23
C ASN A 154 7.60 5.46 16.60
N PRO A 155 7.32 6.17 17.70
CA PRO A 155 7.43 5.61 19.06
C PRO A 155 6.42 4.50 19.38
N PHE A 156 5.42 4.31 18.53
CA PHE A 156 4.40 3.27 18.69
C PHE A 156 4.72 1.99 17.91
N ILE A 157 5.76 1.96 17.09
CA ILE A 157 6.26 0.76 16.41
C ILE A 157 7.35 0.13 17.28
N PRO A 158 7.21 -1.12 17.72
CA PRO A 158 8.25 -1.79 18.53
C PRO A 158 9.57 -1.92 17.75
N ASN A 159 10.69 -1.68 18.43
CA ASN A 159 12.03 -1.71 17.84
C ASN A 159 12.50 -3.12 17.45
N ASP A 160 11.86 -4.16 17.99
CA ASP A 160 12.16 -5.58 17.71
C ASP A 160 11.42 -6.14 16.49
N ILE A 161 10.64 -5.30 15.78
CA ILE A 161 9.98 -5.68 14.53
C ILE A 161 10.87 -5.32 13.34
N PRO A 162 11.43 -6.29 12.60
CA PRO A 162 12.17 -6.01 11.39
C PRO A 162 11.28 -5.36 10.32
N ILE A 163 11.81 -4.34 9.66
CA ILE A 163 11.12 -3.62 8.59
C ILE A 163 11.98 -3.71 7.34
N HIS A 164 11.50 -4.48 6.35
CA HIS A 164 12.20 -4.71 5.09
C HIS A 164 11.71 -3.79 4.00
N GLY A 165 12.62 -3.36 3.13
CA GLY A 165 12.33 -2.56 1.95
C GLY A 165 12.63 -3.30 0.67
N LEU A 166 11.64 -3.38 -0.22
CA LEU A 166 11.80 -3.95 -1.55
C LEU A 166 11.18 -3.03 -2.60
N ILE A 167 11.63 -3.22 -3.84
CA ILE A 167 10.97 -2.62 -4.99
C ILE A 167 10.71 -3.70 -6.04
N ILE A 168 9.50 -3.70 -6.61
CA ILE A 168 9.08 -4.66 -7.62
C ILE A 168 9.01 -4.01 -9.00
N ASP A 169 9.45 -4.74 -10.01
CA ASP A 169 9.16 -4.39 -11.40
C ASP A 169 7.72 -4.81 -11.75
N PRO A 170 6.83 -3.87 -12.10
CA PRO A 170 5.41 -4.17 -12.33
C PRO A 170 5.14 -4.97 -13.61
N HIS A 171 6.14 -5.15 -14.48
CA HIS A 171 6.03 -5.92 -15.72
C HIS A 171 6.55 -7.35 -15.56
N THR A 172 7.64 -7.54 -14.83
CA THR A 172 8.31 -8.84 -14.71
C THR A 172 8.07 -9.53 -13.38
N GLY A 173 7.67 -8.78 -12.34
CA GLY A 173 7.58 -9.29 -10.97
C GLY A 173 8.94 -9.45 -10.28
N LYS A 174 10.06 -9.00 -10.91
CA LYS A 174 11.38 -9.04 -10.27
C LYS A 174 11.39 -8.15 -9.04
N LEU A 175 11.91 -8.68 -7.95
CA LEU A 175 12.11 -7.97 -6.69
C LEU A 175 13.59 -7.61 -6.51
N ASP A 176 13.84 -6.36 -6.15
CA ASP A 176 15.16 -5.90 -5.71
C ASP A 176 15.07 -5.49 -4.22
N LEU A 177 16.02 -5.97 -3.41
CA LEU A 177 16.11 -5.65 -1.99
C LEU A 177 16.75 -4.27 -1.81
N LEU A 178 16.09 -3.39 -1.06
CA LEU A 178 16.57 -2.04 -0.73
C LEU A 178 17.07 -1.97 0.72
N GLU A 179 16.38 -2.65 1.63
CA GLU A 179 16.68 -2.65 3.07
C GLU A 179 16.43 -4.03 3.66
N ASP A 180 17.40 -4.57 4.37
CA ASP A 180 17.28 -5.80 5.14
C ASP A 180 17.08 -5.47 6.61
N GLY A 181 15.84 -5.53 7.08
CA GLY A 181 15.46 -5.17 8.44
C GLY A 181 16.12 -6.02 9.54
N TYR A 182 16.63 -7.21 9.22
CA TYR A 182 17.34 -8.05 10.20
C TYR A 182 18.74 -7.55 10.56
N LYS A 183 19.36 -6.73 9.72
CA LYS A 183 20.72 -6.22 9.97
C LYS A 183 20.77 -5.10 10.99
N GLU A 184 19.64 -4.62 11.45
CA GLU A 184 19.53 -3.45 12.31
C GLU A 184 18.84 -3.74 13.67
N ILE A 185 18.64 -5.02 13.99
CA ILE A 185 18.06 -5.49 15.27
C ILE A 185 19.16 -5.97 16.19
#